data_1f7d8dcb9fe949a1f11dd37ca99b22ae
#
_entry.id   1f7d8dcb9fe949a1f11dd37ca99b22ae
#
_cell.length_a   1.000
_cell.length_b   1.000
_cell.length_c   1.000
_cell.angle_alpha   90.00
_cell.angle_beta   90.00
_cell.angle_gamma   90.00
#
_symmetry.space_group_name_H-M   'P 1'
#
loop_
_entity.id
_entity.type
_entity.pdbx_description
1 polymer ?
#
loop_
_entity_poly.entity_id
_entity_poly.type
_entity_poly.pdbx_seq_one_letter_code
_entity_poly.pdbx_strand_id
1 'polypeptide(L)'
;MTWRLGIDIGGTFTDFALLDQAGHKLAIHKQLTTPSDPSIAVVDGIKEILRKNYVSISDISVIAHGTTLVTNAVIERNGVATGMLVTNGFEDILDTGMEQRYELFDLRITYPEPIIPRDLRKGIAERVHFNSSVEKSIDLEEVRRHTKELVETKNIKALAVCFLHSYINPSHE
;
A
#
# COMPACT_ATOMS: atom_id res chain seq x y z
N MET A 1 23.59 24.68 13.62
CA MET A 1 22.31 24.94 12.90
C MET A 1 21.60 23.63 12.75
N THR A 2 20.29 23.58 12.95
CA THR A 2 19.54 22.34 12.86
C THR A 2 18.77 22.30 11.53
N TRP A 3 18.86 21.19 10.80
CA TRP A 3 18.28 21.03 9.48
C TRP A 3 17.17 19.98 9.49
N ARG A 4 16.25 20.09 8.54
CA ARG A 4 15.24 19.09 8.22
C ARG A 4 15.45 18.61 6.81
N LEU A 5 15.32 17.32 6.59
CA LEU A 5 15.46 16.69 5.28
C LEU A 5 14.13 16.05 4.88
N GLY A 6 13.58 16.52 3.77
CA GLY A 6 12.43 15.89 3.09
C GLY A 6 12.92 15.04 1.94
N ILE A 7 12.32 13.88 1.74
CA ILE A 7 12.63 12.95 0.65
C ILE A 7 11.32 12.48 0.04
N ASP A 8 11.18 12.62 -1.27
CA ASP A 8 10.06 12.06 -2.04
C ASP A 8 10.58 11.01 -3.03
N ILE A 9 10.16 9.76 -2.82
CA ILE A 9 10.61 8.62 -3.61
C ILE A 9 9.55 8.30 -4.66
N GLY A 10 9.76 8.78 -5.88
CA GLY A 10 8.94 8.45 -7.04
C GLY A 10 9.46 7.24 -7.81
N GLY A 11 8.70 6.76 -8.79
CA GLY A 11 9.10 5.63 -9.64
C GLY A 11 10.28 5.95 -10.55
N THR A 12 10.43 7.21 -11.01
CA THR A 12 11.51 7.65 -11.92
C THR A 12 12.57 8.48 -11.23
N PHE A 13 12.16 9.39 -10.36
CA PHE A 13 13.06 10.31 -9.64
C PHE A 13 12.81 10.24 -8.15
N THR A 14 13.89 10.46 -7.40
CA THR A 14 13.84 10.73 -5.95
C THR A 14 14.24 12.20 -5.76
N ASP A 15 13.37 12.96 -5.12
CA ASP A 15 13.54 14.38 -4.84
C ASP A 15 13.92 14.59 -3.37
N PHE A 16 14.82 15.56 -3.13
CA PHE A 16 15.31 15.89 -1.80
C PHE A 16 15.15 17.38 -1.54
N ALA A 17 14.72 17.74 -0.34
CA ALA A 17 14.62 19.11 0.14
C ALA A 17 15.29 19.23 1.51
N LEU A 18 16.33 20.05 1.59
CA LEU A 18 17.04 20.32 2.82
C LEU A 18 16.73 21.74 3.29
N LEU A 19 16.08 21.86 4.44
CA LEU A 19 15.60 23.11 5.00
C LEU A 19 16.26 23.39 6.34
N ASP A 20 16.80 24.60 6.54
CA ASP A 20 17.23 25.02 7.87
C ASP A 20 16.03 25.27 8.78
N GLN A 21 16.20 25.08 10.09
CA GLN A 21 15.10 25.19 11.04
C GLN A 21 14.53 26.61 11.15
N ALA A 22 15.33 27.63 10.78
CA ALA A 22 14.87 29.00 10.70
C ALA A 22 14.10 29.32 9.40
N GLY A 23 14.10 28.40 8.43
CA GLY A 23 13.39 28.56 7.16
C GLY A 23 14.05 29.50 6.16
N HIS A 24 15.30 29.95 6.41
CA HIS A 24 15.98 30.92 5.55
C HIS A 24 16.76 30.30 4.40
N LYS A 25 17.09 29.01 4.50
CA LYS A 25 17.83 28.27 3.47
C LYS A 25 17.10 27.01 3.07
N LEU A 26 16.87 26.87 1.77
CA LEU A 26 16.31 25.68 1.14
C LEU A 26 17.27 25.24 0.04
N ALA A 27 17.72 23.99 0.13
CA ALA A 27 18.44 23.34 -0.95
C ALA A 27 17.62 22.18 -1.51
N ILE A 28 17.68 22.00 -2.82
CA ILE A 28 16.95 20.96 -3.53
C ILE A 28 17.96 20.09 -4.28
N HIS A 29 17.74 18.80 -4.28
CA HIS A 29 18.46 17.84 -5.08
C HIS A 29 17.49 16.83 -5.68
N LYS A 30 17.78 16.38 -6.89
CA LYS A 30 17.00 15.41 -7.61
C LYS A 30 17.93 14.41 -8.28
N GLN A 31 17.58 13.13 -8.21
CA GLN A 31 18.30 12.07 -8.93
C GLN A 31 17.36 10.97 -9.41
N LEU A 32 17.83 10.12 -10.29
CA LEU A 32 17.09 8.96 -10.74
C LEU A 32 16.90 7.97 -9.60
N THR A 33 15.69 7.47 -9.45
CA THR A 33 15.41 6.34 -8.55
C THR A 33 16.06 5.08 -9.11
N THR A 34 16.60 4.22 -8.25
CA THR A 34 17.11 2.90 -8.63
C THR A 34 15.95 1.90 -8.59
N PRO A 35 15.40 1.45 -9.72
CA PRO A 35 14.18 0.62 -9.73
C PRO A 35 14.32 -0.71 -8.99
N SER A 36 15.52 -1.32 -9.02
CA SER A 36 15.79 -2.59 -8.33
C SER A 36 15.89 -2.45 -6.83
N ASP A 37 16.33 -1.29 -6.34
CA ASP A 37 16.44 -0.96 -4.91
C ASP A 37 16.43 0.56 -4.73
N PRO A 38 15.26 1.16 -4.45
CA PRO A 38 15.13 2.60 -4.24
C PRO A 38 15.97 3.16 -3.10
N SER A 39 16.35 2.32 -2.13
CA SER A 39 17.16 2.74 -0.98
C SER A 39 18.55 3.23 -1.40
N ILE A 40 19.11 2.71 -2.47
CA ILE A 40 20.41 3.15 -3.03
C ILE A 40 20.33 4.63 -3.41
N ALA A 41 19.32 4.98 -4.21
CA ALA A 41 19.09 6.36 -4.62
C ALA A 41 18.89 7.28 -3.41
N VAL A 42 18.14 6.84 -2.40
CA VAL A 42 17.90 7.61 -1.18
C VAL A 42 19.21 7.89 -0.44
N VAL A 43 20.03 6.87 -0.18
CA VAL A 43 21.29 7.02 0.56
C VAL A 43 22.27 7.91 -0.19
N ASP A 44 22.41 7.72 -1.51
CA ASP A 44 23.35 8.51 -2.31
C ASP A 44 22.88 9.96 -2.46
N GLY A 45 21.57 10.19 -2.62
CA GLY A 45 21.01 11.54 -2.66
C GLY A 45 21.16 12.30 -1.34
N ILE A 46 20.99 11.62 -0.22
CA ILE A 46 21.26 12.21 1.11
C ILE A 46 22.73 12.67 1.19
N LYS A 47 23.67 11.77 0.88
CA LYS A 47 25.10 12.11 0.89
C LYS A 47 25.41 13.32 0.00
N GLU A 48 24.85 13.35 -1.19
CA GLU A 48 25.11 14.37 -2.18
C GLU A 48 24.53 15.74 -1.77
N ILE A 49 23.28 15.82 -1.29
CA ILE A 49 22.68 17.08 -0.85
C ILE A 49 23.40 17.65 0.37
N LEU A 50 23.79 16.79 1.31
CA LEU A 50 24.54 17.21 2.51
C LEU A 50 25.93 17.72 2.13
N ARG A 51 26.66 16.99 1.27
CA ARG A 51 27.98 17.39 0.76
C ARG A 51 27.95 18.74 0.05
N LYS A 52 26.99 18.94 -0.86
CA LYS A 52 26.85 20.20 -1.63
C LYS A 52 26.56 21.41 -0.73
N ASN A 53 25.90 21.19 0.39
CA ASN A 53 25.50 22.28 1.29
C ASN A 53 26.39 22.41 2.54
N TYR A 54 27.47 21.62 2.62
CA TYR A 54 28.38 21.59 3.77
C TYR A 54 27.69 21.34 5.11
N VAL A 55 26.65 20.46 5.09
CA VAL A 55 25.86 20.06 6.26
C VAL A 55 26.29 18.68 6.73
N SER A 56 26.49 18.52 8.04
CA SER A 56 26.75 17.20 8.62
C SER A 56 25.44 16.43 8.84
N ILE A 57 25.50 15.11 8.75
CA ILE A 57 24.34 14.26 9.09
C ILE A 57 23.91 14.47 10.56
N SER A 58 24.84 14.80 11.45
CA SER A 58 24.56 15.12 12.87
C SER A 58 23.75 16.39 13.06
N ASP A 59 23.69 17.26 12.05
CA ASP A 59 22.91 18.50 12.09
C ASP A 59 21.46 18.28 11.67
N ILE A 60 21.11 17.08 11.17
CA ILE A 60 19.75 16.74 10.77
C ILE A 60 18.93 16.36 12.00
N SER A 61 17.89 17.13 12.28
CA SER A 61 16.98 16.88 13.41
C SER A 61 15.78 16.01 13.03
N VAL A 62 15.35 16.08 11.76
CA VAL A 62 14.18 15.36 11.25
C VAL A 62 14.44 14.92 9.83
N ILE A 63 14.15 13.66 9.54
CA ILE A 63 14.02 13.14 8.19
C ILE A 63 12.57 12.76 7.99
N ALA A 64 11.91 13.38 7.02
CA ALA A 64 10.56 13.04 6.58
C ALA A 64 10.64 12.44 5.18
N HIS A 65 10.09 11.26 4.98
CA HIS A 65 10.06 10.70 3.65
C HIS A 65 8.65 10.26 3.26
N GLY A 66 8.30 10.49 2.00
CA GLY A 66 7.12 9.99 1.34
C GLY A 66 7.52 9.06 0.19
N THR A 67 6.58 8.23 -0.24
CA THR A 67 6.79 7.39 -1.42
C THR A 67 5.48 7.13 -2.13
N THR A 68 5.52 7.15 -3.46
CA THR A 68 4.41 6.77 -4.34
C THR A 68 4.59 5.38 -4.95
N LEU A 69 5.60 4.61 -4.52
CA LEU A 69 5.93 3.31 -5.09
C LEU A 69 4.75 2.33 -5.04
N VAL A 70 4.03 2.28 -3.91
CA VAL A 70 2.85 1.41 -3.77
C VAL A 70 1.73 1.87 -4.70
N THR A 71 1.48 3.18 -4.78
CA THR A 71 0.48 3.75 -5.69
C THR A 71 0.80 3.41 -7.14
N ASN A 72 2.07 3.57 -7.53
CA ASN A 72 2.53 3.22 -8.88
C ASN A 72 2.37 1.72 -9.15
N ALA A 73 2.77 0.86 -8.22
CA ALA A 73 2.60 -0.60 -8.35
C ALA A 73 1.13 -0.99 -8.54
N VAL A 74 0.20 -0.34 -7.83
CA VAL A 74 -1.24 -0.56 -7.98
C VAL A 74 -1.75 -0.09 -9.35
N ILE A 75 -1.34 1.11 -9.79
CA ILE A 75 -1.75 1.67 -11.10
C ILE A 75 -1.21 0.82 -12.26
N GLU A 76 0.06 0.43 -12.18
CA GLU A 76 0.74 -0.39 -13.18
C GLU A 76 0.36 -1.88 -13.10
N ARG A 77 -0.39 -2.27 -12.07
CA ARG A 77 -0.71 -3.66 -11.74
C ARG A 77 0.53 -4.56 -11.64
N ASN A 78 1.63 -3.97 -11.20
CA ASN A 78 2.93 -4.61 -11.05
C ASN A 78 3.12 -5.10 -9.61
N GLY A 79 2.42 -6.17 -9.26
CA GLY A 79 2.44 -6.76 -7.92
C GLY A 79 2.56 -8.29 -7.98
N VAL A 80 2.74 -8.90 -6.81
CA VAL A 80 2.73 -10.36 -6.68
C VAL A 80 1.29 -10.89 -6.70
N ALA A 81 1.11 -12.14 -7.12
CA ALA A 81 -0.18 -12.81 -7.02
C ALA A 81 -0.65 -12.81 -5.55
N THR A 82 -1.75 -12.12 -5.29
CA THR A 82 -2.30 -11.92 -3.95
C THR A 82 -3.65 -12.59 -3.83
N GLY A 83 -3.82 -13.42 -2.80
CA GLY A 83 -5.13 -13.95 -2.40
C GLY A 83 -5.80 -13.03 -1.38
N MET A 84 -7.10 -13.23 -1.16
CA MET A 84 -7.86 -12.44 -0.21
C MET A 84 -8.81 -13.32 0.60
N LEU A 85 -8.84 -13.11 1.92
CA LEU A 85 -9.86 -13.64 2.82
C LEU A 85 -10.80 -12.51 3.19
N VAL A 86 -12.09 -12.75 3.04
CA VAL A 86 -13.15 -11.77 3.34
C VAL A 86 -14.24 -12.44 4.16
N THR A 87 -15.10 -11.65 4.79
CA THR A 87 -16.35 -12.15 5.36
C THR A 87 -17.19 -12.86 4.29
N ASN A 88 -17.68 -14.06 4.57
CA ASN A 88 -18.51 -14.82 3.64
C ASN A 88 -19.71 -14.00 3.14
N GLY A 89 -19.93 -14.02 1.81
CA GLY A 89 -20.92 -13.21 1.12
C GLY A 89 -20.43 -11.84 0.67
N PHE A 90 -19.16 -11.48 0.96
CA PHE A 90 -18.54 -10.22 0.55
C PHE A 90 -17.38 -10.41 -0.44
N GLU A 91 -17.25 -11.57 -1.04
CA GLU A 91 -16.18 -11.88 -2.01
C GLU A 91 -16.25 -11.01 -3.26
N ASP A 92 -17.43 -10.49 -3.58
CA ASP A 92 -17.66 -9.69 -4.78
C ASP A 92 -17.54 -8.18 -4.54
N ILE A 93 -17.10 -7.77 -3.34
CA ILE A 93 -17.01 -6.36 -2.98
C ILE A 93 -16.10 -5.53 -3.90
N LEU A 94 -15.02 -6.16 -4.41
CA LEU A 94 -14.10 -5.49 -5.33
C LEU A 94 -14.71 -5.31 -6.74
N ASP A 95 -15.65 -6.17 -7.13
CA ASP A 95 -16.36 -6.05 -8.41
C ASP A 95 -17.52 -5.05 -8.29
N THR A 96 -18.24 -5.09 -7.17
CA THR A 96 -19.33 -4.16 -6.87
C THR A 96 -18.82 -2.73 -6.74
N GLY A 97 -17.64 -2.55 -6.11
CA GLY A 97 -17.04 -1.24 -5.88
C GLY A 97 -18.02 -0.28 -5.20
N MET A 98 -18.20 0.91 -5.77
CA MET A 98 -19.15 1.92 -5.29
C MET A 98 -20.46 1.93 -6.07
N GLU A 99 -20.71 0.94 -6.91
CA GLU A 99 -21.89 0.80 -7.81
C GLU A 99 -22.07 2.01 -8.76
N GLN A 100 -21.05 2.83 -8.93
CA GLN A 100 -21.10 4.00 -9.81
C GLN A 100 -20.91 3.58 -11.27
N ARG A 101 -21.80 4.08 -12.15
CA ARG A 101 -21.61 4.00 -13.59
C ARG A 101 -20.92 5.30 -14.06
N TYR A 102 -19.78 5.15 -14.71
CA TYR A 102 -19.03 6.29 -15.27
C TYR A 102 -19.80 6.96 -16.42
N GLU A 103 -20.54 6.15 -17.20
CA GLU A 103 -21.38 6.57 -18.30
C GLU A 103 -22.77 5.94 -18.14
N LEU A 104 -23.79 6.74 -17.86
CA LEU A 104 -25.14 6.25 -17.56
C LEU A 104 -25.82 5.59 -18.76
N PHE A 105 -25.51 6.03 -19.97
CA PHE A 105 -26.16 5.61 -21.23
C PHE A 105 -25.34 4.64 -22.06
N ASP A 106 -24.09 4.34 -21.65
CA ASP A 106 -23.28 3.35 -22.34
C ASP A 106 -23.67 1.93 -21.91
N LEU A 107 -24.25 1.17 -22.82
CA LEU A 107 -24.63 -0.23 -22.60
C LEU A 107 -23.43 -1.20 -22.65
N ARG A 108 -22.27 -0.73 -23.11
CA ARG A 108 -21.02 -1.51 -23.24
C ARG A 108 -19.96 -1.10 -22.23
N ILE A 109 -20.35 -0.43 -21.16
CA ILE A 109 -19.41 0.03 -20.14
C ILE A 109 -18.60 -1.16 -19.61
N THR A 110 -17.29 -1.03 -19.61
CA THR A 110 -16.37 -1.97 -19.00
C THR A 110 -15.83 -1.38 -17.72
N TYR A 111 -15.95 -2.12 -16.64
CA TYR A 111 -15.35 -1.72 -15.36
C TYR A 111 -13.86 -2.14 -15.32
N PRO A 112 -13.02 -1.39 -14.61
CA PRO A 112 -11.65 -1.81 -14.37
C PRO A 112 -11.62 -3.20 -13.71
N GLU A 113 -10.73 -4.05 -14.18
CA GLU A 113 -10.54 -5.35 -13.53
C GLU A 113 -10.16 -5.18 -12.06
N PRO A 114 -10.73 -5.97 -11.14
CA PRO A 114 -10.36 -5.94 -9.73
C PRO A 114 -8.86 -6.21 -9.53
N ILE A 115 -8.28 -5.62 -8.48
CA ILE A 115 -6.85 -5.82 -8.15
C ILE A 115 -6.57 -7.28 -7.80
N ILE A 116 -7.52 -7.94 -7.13
CA ILE A 116 -7.46 -9.36 -6.80
C ILE A 116 -8.58 -10.05 -7.58
N PRO A 117 -8.27 -10.99 -8.49
CA PRO A 117 -9.26 -11.76 -9.24
C PRO A 117 -10.23 -12.53 -8.34
N ARG A 118 -11.47 -12.75 -8.81
CA ARG A 118 -12.53 -13.40 -8.03
C ARG A 118 -12.17 -14.78 -7.51
N ASP A 119 -11.44 -15.55 -8.31
CA ASP A 119 -11.01 -16.91 -7.97
C ASP A 119 -9.91 -16.97 -6.90
N LEU A 120 -9.28 -15.84 -6.58
CA LEU A 120 -8.31 -15.68 -5.50
C LEU A 120 -8.92 -15.12 -4.21
N ARG A 121 -10.24 -14.91 -4.16
CA ARG A 121 -10.95 -14.44 -2.97
C ARG A 121 -11.71 -15.59 -2.33
N LYS A 122 -11.60 -15.75 -1.02
CA LYS A 122 -12.27 -16.79 -0.24
C LYS A 122 -13.08 -16.16 0.89
N GLY A 123 -14.34 -16.53 0.96
CA GLY A 123 -15.22 -16.15 2.06
C GLY A 123 -14.95 -17.02 3.30
N ILE A 124 -14.80 -16.39 4.44
CA ILE A 124 -14.67 -17.03 5.76
C ILE A 124 -15.97 -16.85 6.51
N ALA A 125 -16.44 -17.93 7.09
CA ALA A 125 -17.70 -17.96 7.82
C ALA A 125 -17.53 -17.32 9.22
N GLU A 126 -17.37 -16.01 9.23
CA GLU A 126 -17.30 -15.16 10.43
C GLU A 126 -18.24 -13.97 10.30
N ARG A 127 -18.59 -13.31 11.41
CA ARG A 127 -19.38 -12.07 11.37
C ARG A 127 -19.17 -11.22 12.60
N VAL A 128 -18.74 -9.99 12.37
CA VAL A 128 -18.71 -8.89 13.33
C VAL A 128 -19.76 -7.85 12.91
N HIS A 129 -20.50 -7.31 13.87
CA HIS A 129 -21.47 -6.25 13.63
C HIS A 129 -20.86 -4.86 13.82
N PHE A 130 -21.55 -3.83 13.29
CA PHE A 130 -21.16 -2.42 13.41
C PHE A 130 -21.06 -1.92 14.85
N ASN A 131 -21.69 -2.61 15.81
CA ASN A 131 -21.64 -2.32 17.25
C ASN A 131 -20.56 -3.11 17.99
N SER A 132 -19.59 -3.68 17.29
CA SER A 132 -18.48 -4.49 17.84
C SER A 132 -18.88 -5.89 18.32
N SER A 133 -20.16 -6.26 18.34
CA SER A 133 -20.56 -7.60 18.78
C SER A 133 -20.19 -8.65 17.73
N VAL A 134 -19.76 -9.81 18.20
CA VAL A 134 -19.48 -10.97 17.35
C VAL A 134 -20.72 -11.83 17.24
N GLU A 135 -21.29 -11.94 16.05
CA GLU A 135 -22.40 -12.85 15.76
C GLU A 135 -21.88 -14.28 15.50
N LYS A 136 -20.81 -14.38 14.73
CA LYS A 136 -20.20 -15.66 14.39
C LYS A 136 -18.68 -15.57 14.53
N SER A 137 -18.15 -16.39 15.41
CA SER A 137 -16.70 -16.48 15.62
C SER A 137 -16.00 -17.10 14.41
N ILE A 138 -14.76 -16.66 14.18
CA ILE A 138 -13.93 -17.19 13.11
C ILE A 138 -13.55 -18.64 13.37
N ASP A 139 -13.58 -19.46 12.32
CA ASP A 139 -13.06 -20.84 12.34
C ASP A 139 -11.65 -20.86 11.73
N LEU A 140 -10.66 -21.04 12.58
CA LEU A 140 -9.25 -21.07 12.17
C LEU A 140 -8.92 -22.27 11.26
N GLU A 141 -9.64 -23.37 11.34
CA GLU A 141 -9.43 -24.51 10.43
C GLU A 141 -9.94 -24.17 9.03
N GLU A 142 -11.05 -23.44 8.90
CA GLU A 142 -11.51 -22.92 7.62
C GLU A 142 -10.49 -21.95 7.01
N VAL A 143 -9.96 -21.02 7.82
CA VAL A 143 -8.90 -20.09 7.39
C VAL A 143 -7.68 -20.85 6.88
N ARG A 144 -7.18 -21.85 7.63
CA ARG A 144 -6.03 -22.67 7.21
C ARG A 144 -6.28 -23.40 5.91
N ARG A 145 -7.45 -24.00 5.75
CA ARG A 145 -7.84 -24.72 4.54
C ARG A 145 -7.82 -23.81 3.32
N HIS A 146 -8.48 -22.65 3.40
CA HIS A 146 -8.55 -21.71 2.27
C HIS A 146 -7.19 -21.09 1.96
N THR A 147 -6.41 -20.74 2.99
CA THR A 147 -5.05 -20.23 2.80
C THR A 147 -4.17 -21.27 2.10
N LYS A 148 -4.22 -22.52 2.55
CA LYS A 148 -3.47 -23.62 1.93
C LYS A 148 -3.86 -23.84 0.47
N GLU A 149 -5.16 -23.84 0.17
CA GLU A 149 -5.66 -23.93 -1.20
C GLU A 149 -5.10 -22.80 -2.08
N LEU A 150 -5.17 -21.55 -1.61
CA LEU A 150 -4.67 -20.39 -2.35
C LEU A 150 -3.15 -20.49 -2.60
N VAL A 151 -2.38 -20.91 -1.61
CA VAL A 151 -0.92 -21.06 -1.73
C VAL A 151 -0.55 -22.21 -2.66
N GLU A 152 -1.12 -23.41 -2.45
CA GLU A 152 -0.69 -24.63 -3.14
C GLU A 152 -1.25 -24.73 -4.56
N THR A 153 -2.52 -24.30 -4.79
CA THR A 153 -3.17 -24.45 -6.09
C THR A 153 -3.13 -23.20 -6.95
N LYS A 154 -3.16 -22.01 -6.32
CA LYS A 154 -3.17 -20.73 -7.02
C LYS A 154 -1.80 -20.02 -6.99
N ASN A 155 -0.83 -20.58 -6.26
CA ASN A 155 0.54 -20.09 -6.18
C ASN A 155 0.65 -18.61 -5.78
N ILE A 156 -0.26 -18.13 -4.89
CA ILE A 156 -0.17 -16.77 -4.36
C ILE A 156 1.13 -16.56 -3.57
N LYS A 157 1.59 -15.31 -3.53
CA LYS A 157 2.80 -14.90 -2.79
C LYS A 157 2.47 -13.93 -1.65
N ALA A 158 1.26 -13.40 -1.63
CA ALA A 158 0.76 -12.55 -0.57
C ALA A 158 -0.70 -12.91 -0.27
N LEU A 159 -1.13 -12.63 0.96
CA LEU A 159 -2.51 -12.80 1.40
C LEU A 159 -2.97 -11.51 2.06
N ALA A 160 -4.09 -10.97 1.59
CA ALA A 160 -4.81 -9.89 2.23
C ALA A 160 -5.94 -10.46 3.08
N VAL A 161 -6.14 -9.93 4.27
CA VAL A 161 -7.29 -10.22 5.12
C VAL A 161 -8.11 -8.95 5.23
N CYS A 162 -9.43 -9.04 5.02
CA CYS A 162 -10.32 -7.89 5.06
C CYS A 162 -11.71 -8.36 5.53
N PHE A 163 -11.93 -8.33 6.81
CA PHE A 163 -13.22 -8.70 7.40
C PHE A 163 -14.10 -7.50 7.67
N LEU A 164 -15.39 -7.71 7.60
CA LEU A 164 -16.38 -6.67 7.79
C LEU A 164 -16.32 -6.14 9.22
N HIS A 165 -16.28 -4.80 9.37
CA HIS A 165 -16.20 -4.10 10.65
C HIS A 165 -14.93 -4.34 11.48
N SER A 166 -13.83 -4.82 10.89
CA SER A 166 -12.53 -4.98 11.56
C SER A 166 -11.97 -3.66 12.12
N TYR A 167 -12.33 -2.53 11.54
CA TYR A 167 -11.98 -1.20 12.05
C TYR A 167 -12.59 -0.87 13.43
N ILE A 168 -13.66 -1.57 13.85
CA ILE A 168 -14.26 -1.44 15.19
C ILE A 168 -13.79 -2.58 16.10
N ASN A 169 -13.76 -3.81 15.57
CA ASN A 169 -13.36 -4.99 16.32
C ASN A 169 -12.45 -5.88 15.44
N PRO A 170 -11.11 -5.77 15.59
CA PRO A 170 -10.15 -6.50 14.78
C PRO A 170 -9.87 -7.93 15.28
N SER A 171 -10.66 -8.48 16.20
CA SER A 171 -10.37 -9.76 16.86
C SER A 171 -10.32 -10.96 15.90
N HIS A 172 -10.85 -10.83 14.67
CA HIS A 172 -10.81 -11.86 13.64
C HIS A 172 -9.68 -11.66 12.62
N GLU A 173 -9.00 -10.51 12.59
CA GLU A 173 -7.80 -10.21 11.81
C GLU A 173 -6.54 -10.38 12.66
#